data_e4a32b593445d079b8709b69689ff08a
#
_entry.id   e4a32b593445d079b8709b69689ff08a
#
_cell.length_a   1.000
_cell.length_b   1.000
_cell.length_c   1.000
_cell.angle_alpha   90.00
_cell.angle_beta   90.00
_cell.angle_gamma   90.00
#
_symmetry.space_group_name_H-M   'P 1'
#
loop_
_entity.id
_entity.type
_entity.pdbx_description
1 polymer ?
#
loop_
_entity_poly.entity_id
_entity_poly.type
_entity_poly.pdbx_seq_one_letter_code
_entity_poly.pdbx_strand_id
1 'polypeptide(L)'
;MAGYTRQSSFADGDTITAALFNNEYNQLVNAFNNSTGHAHDGTAASGPVIGLIGDAGETSPNNKVLIDTSNNHIEFYVEVSSSSVQQLRIQDGAIVPITDNDIDLGTSSLEFKDLYIDGTAHLDAINFNGTVITSTAAELNILDGVTSTA
;
A
#
# COMPACT_ATOMS: atom_id res chain seq x y z
N MET A 1 7.32 -23.05 5.88
CA MET A 1 8.10 -22.95 7.13
C MET A 1 9.47 -22.47 6.75
N ALA A 2 9.91 -21.34 7.31
CA ALA A 2 11.22 -20.74 6.97
C ALA A 2 12.31 -21.79 7.00
N GLY A 3 13.21 -21.70 6.05
CA GLY A 3 14.19 -22.68 5.65
C GLY A 3 15.21 -23.21 6.66
N TYR A 4 14.96 -23.11 7.98
CA TYR A 4 15.80 -23.78 8.97
C TYR A 4 15.32 -25.18 9.20
N THR A 5 16.18 -26.15 8.87
CA THR A 5 16.00 -27.57 9.23
C THR A 5 17.09 -27.94 10.20
N ARG A 6 16.70 -28.32 11.41
CA ARG A 6 17.64 -28.80 12.43
C ARG A 6 18.39 -30.03 11.90
N GLN A 7 19.72 -29.97 11.92
CA GLN A 7 20.59 -31.02 11.40
C GLN A 7 20.99 -32.04 12.47
N SER A 8 21.03 -31.63 13.74
CA SER A 8 21.52 -32.49 14.83
C SER A 8 20.60 -32.38 16.05
N SER A 9 20.47 -33.48 16.77
CA SER A 9 19.81 -33.54 18.10
C SER A 9 20.83 -34.06 19.10
N PHE A 10 21.12 -33.25 20.10
CA PHE A 10 22.11 -33.59 21.14
C PHE A 10 21.43 -33.98 22.44
N ALA A 11 22.00 -34.95 23.16
CA ALA A 11 21.63 -35.35 24.50
C ALA A 11 22.81 -35.22 25.48
N ASP A 12 22.54 -35.32 26.78
CA ASP A 12 23.60 -35.29 27.79
C ASP A 12 24.58 -36.42 27.56
N GLY A 13 25.87 -36.09 27.52
CA GLY A 13 26.97 -37.04 27.28
C GLY A 13 27.37 -37.20 25.80
N ASP A 14 26.67 -36.54 24.86
CA ASP A 14 27.07 -36.57 23.45
C ASP A 14 28.36 -35.79 23.21
N THR A 15 29.19 -36.31 22.32
CA THR A 15 30.37 -35.60 21.84
C THR A 15 29.97 -34.65 20.70
N ILE A 16 30.02 -33.35 20.98
CA ILE A 16 29.76 -32.33 19.95
C ILE A 16 31.05 -32.04 19.20
N THR A 17 31.13 -32.42 17.94
CA THR A 17 32.26 -32.12 17.06
C THR A 17 32.10 -30.73 16.42
N ALA A 18 33.23 -30.12 16.02
CA ALA A 18 33.21 -28.86 15.27
C ALA A 18 32.34 -28.96 13.97
N ALA A 19 32.33 -30.10 13.32
CA ALA A 19 31.54 -30.33 12.12
C ALA A 19 30.04 -30.29 12.41
N LEU A 20 29.58 -30.96 13.48
CA LEU A 20 28.16 -30.93 13.90
C LEU A 20 27.70 -29.52 14.26
N PHE A 21 28.50 -28.79 15.00
CA PHE A 21 28.24 -27.42 15.42
C PHE A 21 28.21 -26.48 14.21
N ASN A 22 29.20 -26.52 13.35
CA ASN A 22 29.27 -25.68 12.15
C ASN A 22 28.11 -25.99 11.18
N ASN A 23 27.67 -27.24 11.06
CA ASN A 23 26.54 -27.58 10.21
C ASN A 23 25.24 -26.92 10.68
N GLU A 24 24.98 -26.89 12.01
CA GLU A 24 23.80 -26.19 12.56
C GLU A 24 23.87 -24.69 12.28
N TYR A 25 25.04 -24.05 12.53
CA TYR A 25 25.21 -22.62 12.24
C TYR A 25 25.09 -22.29 10.75
N ASN A 26 25.64 -23.13 9.88
CA ASN A 26 25.50 -22.94 8.44
C ASN A 26 24.05 -23.02 7.99
N GLN A 27 23.25 -23.93 8.55
CA GLN A 27 21.81 -23.99 8.28
C GLN A 27 21.08 -22.75 8.76
N LEU A 28 21.45 -22.22 9.94
CA LEU A 28 20.88 -20.98 10.45
C LEU A 28 21.24 -19.79 9.55
N VAL A 29 22.51 -19.64 9.15
CA VAL A 29 22.96 -18.60 8.22
C VAL A 29 22.24 -18.71 6.88
N ASN A 30 22.11 -19.94 6.34
CA ASN A 30 21.41 -20.18 5.09
C ASN A 30 19.91 -19.85 5.19
N ALA A 31 19.28 -20.07 6.34
CA ALA A 31 17.87 -19.73 6.55
C ALA A 31 17.57 -18.23 6.41
N PHE A 32 18.57 -17.37 6.66
CA PHE A 32 18.46 -15.90 6.53
C PHE A 32 19.20 -15.35 5.30
N ASN A 33 19.68 -16.20 4.40
CA ASN A 33 20.34 -15.77 3.17
C ASN A 33 19.32 -15.07 2.25
N ASN A 34 19.69 -13.93 1.69
CA ASN A 34 18.83 -13.12 0.83
C ASN A 34 18.45 -13.76 -0.52
N SER A 35 19.17 -14.81 -0.94
CA SER A 35 18.95 -15.48 -2.22
C SER A 35 18.27 -16.85 -2.07
N THR A 36 18.53 -17.54 -0.95
CA THR A 36 18.12 -18.95 -0.77
C THR A 36 17.43 -19.19 0.57
N GLY A 37 17.40 -18.20 1.45
CA GLY A 37 16.84 -18.28 2.80
C GLY A 37 15.37 -17.93 2.89
N HIS A 38 14.99 -17.39 4.04
CA HIS A 38 13.61 -16.98 4.32
C HIS A 38 13.22 -15.76 3.48
N ALA A 39 12.24 -15.92 2.62
CA ALA A 39 11.58 -14.85 1.88
C ALA A 39 10.07 -14.87 2.18
N HIS A 40 9.37 -13.81 1.87
CA HIS A 40 7.91 -13.72 2.01
C HIS A 40 7.26 -13.67 0.62
N ASP A 41 7.48 -14.71 -0.19
CA ASP A 41 7.07 -14.80 -1.59
C ASP A 41 5.90 -15.78 -1.83
N GLY A 42 5.39 -16.41 -0.77
CA GLY A 42 4.28 -17.38 -0.84
C GLY A 42 4.69 -18.80 -1.16
N THR A 43 5.99 -19.08 -1.38
CA THR A 43 6.45 -20.46 -1.58
C THR A 43 6.48 -21.24 -0.26
N ALA A 44 6.34 -22.57 -0.33
CA ALA A 44 6.26 -23.42 0.87
C ALA A 44 7.50 -23.34 1.79
N ALA A 45 8.67 -23.02 1.24
CA ALA A 45 9.92 -22.92 1.97
C ALA A 45 10.19 -21.53 2.55
N SER A 46 9.55 -20.50 2.03
CA SER A 46 9.86 -19.10 2.32
C SER A 46 8.86 -18.39 3.21
N GLY A 47 7.70 -18.94 3.43
CA GLY A 47 6.64 -18.33 4.21
C GLY A 47 5.64 -17.54 3.35
N PRO A 48 4.51 -17.11 3.94
CA PRO A 48 3.43 -16.46 3.21
C PRO A 48 3.85 -15.07 2.71
N VAL A 49 3.23 -14.63 1.62
CA VAL A 49 3.30 -13.22 1.18
C VAL A 49 2.81 -12.32 2.31
N ILE A 50 3.48 -11.19 2.52
CA ILE A 50 3.05 -10.19 3.48
C ILE A 50 1.88 -9.43 2.86
N GLY A 51 0.66 -9.69 3.33
CA GLY A 51 -0.56 -9.02 2.89
C GLY A 51 -0.97 -7.81 3.73
N LEU A 52 -0.24 -7.55 4.84
CA LEU A 52 -0.50 -6.44 5.74
C LEU A 52 0.80 -5.71 6.06
N ILE A 53 0.81 -4.39 5.85
CA ILE A 53 1.85 -3.46 6.30
C ILE A 53 1.16 -2.47 7.23
N GLY A 54 1.66 -2.30 8.45
CA GLY A 54 1.00 -1.44 9.46
C GLY A 54 1.93 -0.91 10.53
N ASP A 55 1.37 -0.36 11.58
CA ASP A 55 2.09 0.23 12.71
C ASP A 55 3.09 -0.76 13.30
N ALA A 56 4.33 -0.31 13.49
CA ALA A 56 5.42 -1.15 13.97
C ALA A 56 5.16 -1.64 15.40
N GLY A 57 5.29 -2.96 15.60
CA GLY A 57 5.12 -3.58 16.92
C GLY A 57 3.67 -3.92 17.28
N GLU A 58 2.69 -3.57 16.45
CA GLU A 58 1.29 -3.87 16.67
C GLU A 58 0.86 -5.16 15.97
N THR A 59 0.05 -5.97 16.65
CA THR A 59 -0.57 -7.17 16.07
C THR A 59 -1.85 -6.87 15.30
N SER A 60 -2.46 -5.71 15.58
CA SER A 60 -3.67 -5.21 14.93
C SER A 60 -3.52 -3.71 14.68
N PRO A 61 -2.67 -3.31 13.73
CA PRO A 61 -2.37 -1.90 13.49
C PRO A 61 -3.59 -1.13 13.01
N ASN A 62 -3.71 0.12 13.46
CA ASN A 62 -4.75 1.05 13.03
C ASN A 62 -4.38 1.70 11.69
N ASN A 63 -3.12 2.13 11.55
CA ASN A 63 -2.60 2.61 10.26
C ASN A 63 -2.06 1.41 9.49
N LYS A 64 -2.60 1.12 8.31
CA LYS A 64 -2.19 -0.07 7.54
C LYS A 64 -2.51 0.00 6.06
N VAL A 65 -1.75 -0.76 5.29
CA VAL A 65 -2.09 -1.18 3.94
C VAL A 65 -2.41 -2.67 3.98
N LEU A 66 -3.59 -3.05 3.51
CA LEU A 66 -4.08 -4.43 3.49
C LEU A 66 -4.34 -4.89 2.07
N ILE A 67 -3.91 -6.10 1.74
CA ILE A 67 -4.31 -6.80 0.53
C ILE A 67 -5.55 -7.64 0.87
N ASP A 68 -6.71 -7.18 0.46
CA ASP A 68 -7.97 -7.94 0.60
C ASP A 68 -8.12 -8.88 -0.59
N THR A 69 -7.78 -10.14 -0.36
CA THR A 69 -7.87 -11.20 -1.38
C THR A 69 -9.31 -11.66 -1.65
N SER A 70 -10.24 -11.37 -0.75
CA SER A 70 -11.65 -11.74 -0.90
C SER A 70 -12.35 -10.85 -1.91
N ASN A 71 -12.00 -9.55 -1.92
CA ASN A 71 -12.57 -8.55 -2.81
C ASN A 71 -11.58 -8.09 -3.90
N ASN A 72 -10.33 -8.58 -3.89
CA ASN A 72 -9.25 -8.18 -4.79
C ASN A 72 -8.95 -6.68 -4.74
N HIS A 73 -8.82 -6.13 -3.53
CA HIS A 73 -8.50 -4.75 -3.28
C HIS A 73 -7.13 -4.57 -2.60
N ILE A 74 -6.49 -3.42 -2.84
CA ILE A 74 -5.45 -2.86 -1.99
C ILE A 74 -6.10 -1.76 -1.18
N GLU A 75 -6.11 -1.88 0.13
CA GLU A 75 -6.87 -1.02 1.03
C GLU A 75 -5.94 -0.19 1.91
N PHE A 76 -6.27 1.08 2.12
CA PHE A 76 -5.50 2.03 2.92
C PHE A 76 -6.33 2.48 4.12
N TYR A 77 -5.77 2.29 5.31
CA TYR A 77 -6.39 2.64 6.58
C TYR A 77 -5.56 3.66 7.33
N VAL A 78 -6.23 4.56 8.02
CA VAL A 78 -5.62 5.56 8.92
C VAL A 78 -6.32 5.50 10.27
N GLU A 79 -5.57 5.71 11.35
CA GLU A 79 -6.14 5.83 12.67
C GLU A 79 -6.92 7.14 12.80
N VAL A 80 -8.19 7.01 13.15
CA VAL A 80 -9.08 8.13 13.49
C VAL A 80 -9.71 7.84 14.84
N SER A 81 -9.43 8.68 15.85
CA SER A 81 -9.97 8.53 17.21
C SER A 81 -9.76 7.13 17.79
N SER A 82 -8.53 6.60 17.67
CA SER A 82 -8.13 5.26 18.13
C SER A 82 -8.83 4.09 17.44
N SER A 83 -9.36 4.33 16.25
CA SER A 83 -9.99 3.30 15.42
C SER A 83 -9.36 3.27 14.03
N SER A 84 -9.22 2.06 13.48
CA SER A 84 -8.76 1.87 12.11
C SER A 84 -9.90 2.21 11.14
N VAL A 85 -9.74 3.26 10.34
CA VAL A 85 -10.73 3.71 9.37
C VAL A 85 -10.16 3.57 7.97
N GLN A 86 -10.84 2.80 7.13
CA GLN A 86 -10.48 2.68 5.73
C GLN A 86 -10.77 4.00 5.02
N GLN A 87 -9.77 4.56 4.35
CA GLN A 87 -9.86 5.83 3.65
C GLN A 87 -10.14 5.62 2.16
N LEU A 88 -9.30 4.84 1.52
CA LEU A 88 -9.41 4.56 0.10
C LEU A 88 -8.99 3.12 -0.21
N ARG A 89 -9.36 2.67 -1.41
CA ARG A 89 -8.89 1.41 -1.98
C ARG A 89 -8.51 1.57 -3.44
N ILE A 90 -7.61 0.70 -3.88
CA ILE A 90 -7.33 0.47 -5.29
C ILE A 90 -8.05 -0.83 -5.68
N GLN A 91 -8.87 -0.76 -6.72
CA GLN A 91 -9.56 -1.89 -7.32
C GLN A 91 -9.33 -1.88 -8.83
N ASP A 92 -9.83 -2.88 -9.55
CA ASP A 92 -9.69 -2.92 -11.00
C ASP A 92 -10.21 -1.62 -11.65
N GLY A 93 -9.30 -0.93 -12.34
CA GLY A 93 -9.58 0.30 -13.08
C GLY A 93 -9.81 1.57 -12.25
N ALA A 94 -9.73 1.54 -10.88
CA ALA A 94 -10.05 2.72 -10.09
C ALA A 94 -9.29 2.84 -8.76
N ILE A 95 -9.04 4.09 -8.35
CA ILE A 95 -8.75 4.47 -6.96
C ILE A 95 -10.03 5.08 -6.40
N VAL A 96 -10.58 4.51 -5.33
CA VAL A 96 -11.92 4.84 -4.84
C VAL A 96 -11.86 5.23 -3.36
N PRO A 97 -12.39 6.40 -2.95
CA PRO A 97 -12.66 6.68 -1.54
C PRO A 97 -13.75 5.72 -1.01
N ILE A 98 -13.76 5.47 0.29
CA ILE A 98 -14.76 4.58 0.90
C ILE A 98 -16.05 5.32 1.20
N THR A 99 -15.95 6.59 1.54
CA THR A 99 -17.09 7.48 1.75
C THR A 99 -17.15 8.51 0.62
N ASP A 100 -18.33 8.76 0.11
CA ASP A 100 -18.55 9.77 -0.92
C ASP A 100 -18.24 11.16 -0.39
N ASN A 101 -17.51 11.97 -1.19
CA ASN A 101 -17.17 13.36 -0.88
C ASN A 101 -16.40 13.55 0.46
N ASP A 102 -15.49 12.62 0.78
CA ASP A 102 -14.79 12.59 2.07
C ASP A 102 -13.28 12.82 1.96
N ILE A 103 -12.65 12.49 0.84
CA ILE A 103 -11.19 12.53 0.68
C ILE A 103 -10.78 13.55 -0.36
N ASP A 104 -9.96 14.51 0.07
CA ASP A 104 -9.33 15.49 -0.82
C ASP A 104 -8.09 14.92 -1.51
N LEU A 105 -7.81 15.38 -2.71
CA LEU A 105 -6.52 15.19 -3.38
C LEU A 105 -5.64 16.42 -3.10
N GLY A 106 -4.82 16.34 -2.06
CA GLY A 106 -4.03 17.44 -1.53
C GLY A 106 -4.78 18.25 -0.46
N THR A 107 -4.18 19.34 -0.02
CA THR A 107 -4.75 20.30 0.94
C THR A 107 -4.47 21.72 0.48
N SER A 108 -5.08 22.73 1.12
CA SER A 108 -4.81 24.14 0.83
C SER A 108 -3.36 24.58 1.09
N SER A 109 -2.55 23.76 1.74
CA SER A 109 -1.14 24.06 2.07
C SER A 109 -0.16 23.09 1.39
N LEU A 110 -0.63 21.94 0.95
CA LEU A 110 0.15 20.87 0.32
C LEU A 110 -0.57 20.44 -0.95
N GLU A 111 -0.36 21.18 -2.01
CA GLU A 111 -1.02 21.02 -3.29
C GLU A 111 -0.24 20.10 -4.24
N PHE A 112 -0.95 19.39 -5.10
CA PHE A 112 -0.31 18.69 -6.22
C PHE A 112 0.16 19.71 -7.26
N LYS A 113 1.33 19.44 -7.85
CA LYS A 113 1.91 20.35 -8.85
C LYS A 113 1.05 20.41 -10.10
N ASP A 114 0.71 19.27 -10.66
CA ASP A 114 0.02 19.14 -11.93
C ASP A 114 -0.98 17.98 -11.89
N LEU A 115 -2.06 18.06 -12.64
CA LEU A 115 -3.01 16.97 -12.88
C LEU A 115 -3.10 16.70 -14.38
N TYR A 116 -2.76 15.47 -14.80
CA TYR A 116 -2.83 15.03 -16.21
C TYR A 116 -3.95 14.02 -16.38
N ILE A 117 -4.95 14.33 -17.22
CA ILE A 117 -6.07 13.45 -17.56
C ILE A 117 -6.19 13.39 -19.08
N ASP A 118 -6.03 12.21 -19.67
CA ASP A 118 -6.18 12.00 -21.11
C ASP A 118 -7.65 11.90 -21.55
N GLY A 119 -8.55 11.60 -20.64
CA GLY A 119 -9.98 11.48 -20.88
C GLY A 119 -10.78 12.70 -20.42
N THR A 120 -11.99 12.45 -19.92
CA THR A 120 -12.88 13.49 -19.42
C THR A 120 -12.74 13.61 -17.90
N ALA A 121 -12.56 14.83 -17.39
CA ALA A 121 -12.71 15.13 -15.97
C ALA A 121 -14.18 15.44 -15.65
N HIS A 122 -14.78 14.64 -14.76
CA HIS A 122 -16.13 14.88 -14.23
C HIS A 122 -16.01 15.65 -12.93
N LEU A 123 -16.46 16.90 -12.92
CA LEU A 123 -16.33 17.83 -11.80
C LEU A 123 -17.68 18.47 -11.51
N ASP A 124 -18.10 18.46 -10.26
CA ASP A 124 -19.36 19.12 -9.84
C ASP A 124 -19.23 20.64 -9.81
N ALA A 125 -18.01 21.14 -9.49
CA ALA A 125 -17.71 22.55 -9.51
C ALA A 125 -16.21 22.80 -9.83
N ILE A 126 -15.93 23.96 -10.41
CA ILE A 126 -14.56 24.43 -10.64
C ILE A 126 -14.36 25.71 -9.87
N ASN A 127 -13.30 25.74 -9.05
CA ASN A 127 -12.89 26.92 -8.30
C ASN A 127 -11.53 27.41 -8.83
N PHE A 128 -11.45 28.63 -9.29
CA PHE A 128 -10.18 29.28 -9.66
C PHE A 128 -9.81 30.31 -8.59
N ASN A 129 -8.76 30.02 -7.84
CA ASN A 129 -8.19 30.92 -6.84
C ASN A 129 -9.25 31.54 -5.90
N GLY A 130 -10.11 30.67 -5.32
CA GLY A 130 -11.15 31.07 -4.37
C GLY A 130 -12.48 31.50 -5.01
N THR A 131 -12.57 31.60 -6.35
CA THR A 131 -13.79 31.96 -7.06
C THR A 131 -14.37 30.75 -7.77
N VAL A 132 -15.60 30.35 -7.43
CA VAL A 132 -16.32 29.27 -8.11
C VAL A 132 -16.86 29.76 -9.45
N ILE A 133 -16.63 29.01 -10.52
CA ILE A 133 -17.26 29.25 -11.80
C ILE A 133 -18.74 28.89 -11.70
N THR A 134 -19.62 29.86 -11.95
CA THR A 134 -21.07 29.66 -11.95
C THR A 134 -21.66 29.52 -13.35
N SER A 135 -20.84 29.72 -14.39
CA SER A 135 -21.26 29.57 -15.79
C SER A 135 -21.59 28.12 -16.11
N THR A 136 -22.66 27.90 -16.81
CA THR A 136 -23.06 26.59 -17.33
C THR A 136 -22.10 26.12 -18.42
N ALA A 137 -22.06 24.82 -18.69
CA ALA A 137 -21.27 24.27 -19.79
C ALA A 137 -21.65 24.89 -21.15
N ALA A 138 -22.93 25.21 -21.36
CA ALA A 138 -23.39 25.87 -22.56
C ALA A 138 -22.81 27.29 -22.70
N GLU A 139 -22.76 28.05 -21.60
CA GLU A 139 -22.18 29.40 -21.58
C GLU A 139 -20.68 29.38 -21.77
N LEU A 140 -19.98 28.39 -21.18
CA LEU A 140 -18.54 28.21 -21.40
C LEU A 140 -18.23 27.83 -22.85
N ASN A 141 -19.07 27.00 -23.48
CA ASN A 141 -18.90 26.59 -24.88
C ASN A 141 -19.10 27.75 -25.87
N ILE A 142 -19.81 28.82 -25.50
CA ILE A 142 -19.92 30.04 -26.31
C ILE A 142 -18.58 30.76 -26.47
N LEU A 143 -17.65 30.56 -25.53
CA LEU A 143 -16.32 31.15 -25.60
C LEU A 143 -15.41 30.47 -26.63
N ASP A 144 -15.80 29.32 -27.17
CA ASP A 144 -15.08 28.62 -28.23
C ASP A 144 -15.13 29.50 -29.51
N GLY A 145 -13.93 29.87 -29.99
CA GLY A 145 -13.79 30.75 -31.18
C GLY A 145 -13.95 32.25 -30.93
N VAL A 146 -14.19 32.69 -29.68
CA VAL A 146 -14.16 34.11 -29.34
C VAL A 146 -12.71 34.61 -29.36
N THR A 147 -12.33 35.29 -30.42
CA THR A 147 -11.08 36.06 -30.52
C THR A 147 -11.35 37.47 -30.00
N SER A 148 -10.73 37.85 -28.86
CA SER A 148 -10.73 39.25 -28.42
C SER A 148 -9.98 40.08 -29.45
N THR A 149 -10.73 40.86 -30.20
CA THR A 149 -10.13 41.99 -30.94
C THR A 149 -10.06 43.17 -29.97
N ALA A 150 -8.85 43.49 -29.49
CA ALA A 150 -8.60 44.71 -28.74
C ALA A 150 -8.81 45.94 -29.60
#